data_4484842e6ce1334f77aed7351b594c7c
#
_entry.id   4484842e6ce1334f77aed7351b594c7c
#
_cell.length_a   1.000
_cell.length_b   1.000
_cell.length_c   1.000
_cell.angle_alpha   90.00
_cell.angle_beta   90.00
_cell.angle_gamma   90.00
#
_symmetry.space_group_name_H-M   'P 1'
#
loop_
_entity.id
_entity.type
_entity.pdbx_description
1 polymer ?
#
loop_
_entity_poly.entity_id
_entity_poly.type
_entity_poly.pdbx_seq_one_letter_code
_entity_poly.pdbx_strand_id
1 'polypeptide(L)'
;MKVEFILNLNSITDASRFVSEISKRIACDVDVSYGRHCVDAKSLMGVMSLSCHDVKVVIDNPTCKEDLINFNDICKKYEVKVEE
;
A
#
# COMPACT_ATOMS: atom_id res chain seq x y z
N MET A 1 -16.21 -1.30 -4.55
CA MET A 1 -15.15 -1.34 -5.56
C MET A 1 -13.80 -1.47 -4.87
N LYS A 2 -12.95 -2.34 -5.35
CA LYS A 2 -11.60 -2.53 -4.80
C LYS A 2 -10.58 -2.21 -5.86
N VAL A 3 -9.51 -1.53 -5.46
CA VAL A 3 -8.36 -1.27 -6.32
C VAL A 3 -7.14 -1.90 -5.67
N GLU A 4 -6.39 -2.68 -6.45
CA GLU A 4 -5.24 -3.44 -5.96
C GLU A 4 -3.98 -3.10 -6.73
N PHE A 5 -2.86 -3.10 -6.02
CA PHE A 5 -1.53 -2.99 -6.62
C PHE A 5 -0.61 -4.00 -5.95
N ILE A 6 0.37 -4.48 -6.71
CA ILE A 6 1.47 -5.27 -6.16
C ILE A 6 2.67 -4.35 -6.03
N LEU A 7 3.15 -4.18 -4.81
CA LEU A 7 4.24 -3.28 -4.50
C LEU A 7 5.44 -4.03 -3.96
N ASN A 8 6.62 -3.48 -4.17
CA ASN A 8 7.83 -3.96 -3.52
C ASN A 8 8.39 -2.85 -2.64
N LEU A 9 8.41 -3.09 -1.34
CA LEU A 9 8.94 -2.18 -0.34
C LEU A 9 10.29 -2.74 0.12
N ASN A 10 11.33 -2.46 -0.68
CA ASN A 10 12.64 -3.10 -0.53
C ASN A 10 13.39 -2.74 0.75
N SER A 11 13.02 -1.65 1.39
CA SER A 11 13.75 -1.16 2.55
C SER A 11 12.78 -0.64 3.61
N ILE A 12 13.30 -0.53 4.83
CA ILE A 12 12.55 0.08 5.94
C ILE A 12 12.18 1.52 5.59
N THR A 13 13.08 2.23 4.90
CA THR A 13 12.82 3.61 4.46
C THR A 13 11.62 3.69 3.52
N ASP A 14 11.54 2.78 2.54
CA ASP A 14 10.41 2.73 1.61
C ASP A 14 9.12 2.41 2.35
N ALA A 15 9.14 1.43 3.25
CA ALA A 15 7.97 1.07 4.04
C ALA A 15 7.50 2.25 4.90
N SER A 16 8.43 2.95 5.54
CA SER A 16 8.13 4.11 6.37
C SER A 16 7.49 5.24 5.56
N ARG A 17 8.05 5.54 4.39
CA ARG A 17 7.50 6.57 3.50
C ARG A 17 6.11 6.19 3.00
N PHE A 18 5.94 4.95 2.60
CA PHE A 18 4.64 4.45 2.13
C PHE A 18 3.58 4.62 3.21
N VAL A 19 3.85 4.15 4.43
CA VAL A 19 2.90 4.27 5.55
C VAL A 19 2.59 5.73 5.85
N SER A 20 3.60 6.59 5.85
CA SER A 20 3.43 8.01 6.12
C SER A 20 2.52 8.67 5.08
N GLU A 21 2.75 8.40 3.80
CA GLU A 21 1.94 8.97 2.72
C GLU A 21 0.50 8.46 2.77
N ILE A 22 0.31 7.16 2.97
CA ILE A 22 -1.03 6.59 3.10
C ILE A 22 -1.78 7.22 4.28
N SER A 23 -1.11 7.33 5.42
CA SER A 23 -1.73 7.90 6.64
C SER A 23 -2.13 9.35 6.48
N LYS A 24 -1.35 10.13 5.72
CA LYS A 24 -1.58 11.57 5.57
C LYS A 24 -2.57 11.89 4.46
N ARG A 25 -2.59 11.10 3.40
CA ARG A 25 -3.29 11.46 2.16
C ARG A 25 -4.57 10.67 1.94
N ILE A 26 -4.76 9.57 2.66
CA ILE A 26 -5.90 8.68 2.44
C ILE A 26 -6.65 8.46 3.74
N ALA A 27 -7.94 8.80 3.73
CA ALA A 27 -8.80 8.63 4.90
C ALA A 27 -9.42 7.22 4.96
N CYS A 28 -9.57 6.56 3.81
CA CYS A 28 -10.15 5.23 3.73
C CYS A 28 -9.20 4.17 4.28
N ASP A 29 -9.74 3.01 4.58
CA ASP A 29 -8.94 1.86 5.00
C ASP A 29 -8.17 1.30 3.82
N VAL A 30 -6.89 1.03 4.02
CA VAL A 30 -6.01 0.41 3.05
C VAL A 30 -5.33 -0.78 3.73
N ASP A 31 -5.34 -1.92 3.07
CA ASP A 31 -4.75 -3.15 3.61
C ASP A 31 -3.54 -3.57 2.80
N VAL A 32 -2.53 -4.09 3.49
CA VAL A 32 -1.34 -4.68 2.87
C VAL A 32 -1.33 -6.16 3.24
N SER A 33 -1.18 -7.01 2.24
CA SER A 33 -1.17 -8.45 2.49
C SER A 33 -0.02 -9.15 1.78
N TYR A 34 0.44 -10.24 2.40
CA TYR A 34 1.44 -11.14 1.85
C TYR A 34 1.10 -12.56 2.30
N GLY A 35 0.78 -13.42 1.35
CA GLY A 35 0.35 -14.76 1.68
C GLY A 35 -0.94 -14.71 2.52
N ARG A 36 -0.86 -15.25 3.73
CA ARG A 36 -1.99 -15.27 4.68
C ARG A 36 -1.96 -14.11 5.65
N HIS A 37 -0.92 -13.29 5.59
CA HIS A 37 -0.79 -12.15 6.49
C HIS A 37 -1.45 -10.92 5.88
N CYS A 38 -2.22 -10.21 6.68
CA CYS A 38 -2.86 -8.98 6.27
C CYS A 38 -2.72 -7.97 7.39
N VAL A 39 -2.25 -6.78 7.06
CA VAL A 39 -2.04 -5.72 8.03
C VAL A 39 -2.60 -4.41 7.50
N ASP A 40 -2.88 -3.48 8.41
CA ASP A 40 -3.32 -2.14 8.05
C ASP A 40 -2.13 -1.37 7.44
N ALA A 41 -2.35 -0.78 6.27
CA ALA A 41 -1.31 0.01 5.60
C ALA A 41 -0.89 1.24 6.38
N LYS A 42 -1.68 1.65 7.37
CA LYS A 42 -1.35 2.77 8.26
C LYS A 42 -0.55 2.33 9.49
N SER A 43 -0.32 1.02 9.63
CA SER A 43 0.46 0.48 10.73
C SER A 43 1.91 0.25 10.27
N LEU A 44 2.81 1.10 10.74
CA LEU A 44 4.22 1.02 10.35
C LEU A 44 4.85 -0.32 10.69
N MET A 45 4.63 -0.81 11.90
CA MET A 45 5.21 -2.07 12.33
C MET A 45 4.65 -3.26 11.53
N GLY A 46 3.35 -3.24 11.22
CA GLY A 46 2.72 -4.25 10.40
C GLY A 46 3.31 -4.29 9.01
N VAL A 47 3.41 -3.13 8.36
CA VAL A 47 3.96 -3.03 7.01
C VAL A 47 5.44 -3.41 6.99
N MET A 48 6.21 -3.00 8.01
CA MET A 48 7.62 -3.36 8.12
C MET A 48 7.82 -4.86 8.23
N SER A 49 6.92 -5.57 8.90
CA SER A 49 7.01 -7.02 9.02
C SER A 49 6.85 -7.74 7.69
N LEU A 50 6.21 -7.11 6.73
CA LEU A 50 5.99 -7.65 5.39
C LEU A 50 6.93 -7.03 4.33
N SER A 51 7.83 -6.14 4.75
CA SER A 51 8.78 -5.51 3.82
C SER A 51 9.77 -6.57 3.28
N CYS A 52 10.43 -6.24 2.19
CA CYS A 52 11.34 -7.13 1.46
C CYS A 52 10.64 -8.24 0.69
N HIS A 53 9.32 -8.18 0.60
CA HIS A 53 8.51 -9.09 -0.21
C HIS A 53 7.62 -8.27 -1.15
N ASP A 54 7.17 -8.89 -2.22
CA ASP A 54 6.12 -8.30 -3.04
C ASP A 54 4.80 -8.42 -2.27
N VAL A 55 4.19 -7.29 -1.97
CA VAL A 55 2.96 -7.26 -1.17
C VAL A 55 1.80 -6.74 -2.00
N LYS A 56 0.60 -7.23 -1.70
CA LYS A 56 -0.62 -6.75 -2.33
C LYS A 56 -1.21 -5.65 -1.46
N VAL A 57 -1.48 -4.49 -2.06
CA VAL A 57 -2.08 -3.36 -1.39
C VAL A 57 -3.45 -3.12 -1.98
N VAL A 58 -4.45 -3.04 -1.12
CA VAL A 58 -5.86 -2.92 -1.54
C VAL A 58 -6.49 -1.75 -0.81
N ILE A 59 -7.14 -0.87 -1.57
CA ILE A 59 -8.06 0.12 -1.02
C ILE A 59 -9.47 -0.38 -1.27
N ASP A 60 -10.28 -0.46 -0.20
CA ASP A 60 -11.63 -1.00 -0.28
C ASP A 60 -12.63 0.13 -0.15
N ASN A 61 -13.54 0.23 -1.11
CA ASN A 61 -14.62 1.22 -1.14
C ASN A 61 -14.16 2.65 -0.88
N PRO A 62 -13.26 3.20 -1.74
CA PRO A 62 -12.87 4.60 -1.57
C PRO A 62 -14.09 5.49 -1.72
N THR A 63 -14.39 6.25 -0.67
CA THR A 63 -15.57 7.12 -0.63
C THR A 63 -15.33 8.46 -1.32
N CYS A 64 -14.07 8.75 -1.60
CA CYS A 64 -13.64 10.02 -2.17
C CYS A 64 -12.74 9.77 -3.36
N LYS A 65 -12.97 10.50 -4.46
CA LYS A 65 -12.13 10.39 -5.65
C LYS A 65 -10.68 10.79 -5.36
N GLU A 66 -10.48 11.73 -4.45
CA GLU A 66 -9.13 12.15 -4.05
C GLU A 66 -8.36 11.02 -3.42
N ASP A 67 -9.00 10.20 -2.59
CA ASP A 67 -8.35 9.05 -1.98
C ASP A 67 -7.88 8.06 -3.04
N LEU A 68 -8.69 7.82 -4.04
CA LEU A 68 -8.34 6.92 -5.14
C LEU A 68 -7.17 7.48 -5.96
N ILE A 69 -7.19 8.76 -6.27
CA ILE A 69 -6.11 9.43 -7.00
C ILE A 69 -4.81 9.37 -6.19
N ASN A 70 -4.89 9.67 -4.89
CA ASN A 70 -3.74 9.62 -4.01
C ASN A 70 -3.19 8.20 -3.88
N PHE A 71 -4.07 7.22 -3.77
CA PHE A 71 -3.69 5.82 -3.70
C PHE A 71 -2.90 5.40 -4.95
N ASN A 72 -3.43 5.73 -6.13
CA ASN A 72 -2.74 5.43 -7.39
C ASN A 72 -1.38 6.11 -7.46
N ASP A 73 -1.31 7.38 -7.08
CA ASP A 73 -0.08 8.17 -7.12
C ASP A 73 1.00 7.58 -6.20
N ILE A 74 0.60 7.22 -4.98
CA ILE A 74 1.52 6.62 -4.01
C ILE A 74 1.99 5.25 -4.48
N CYS A 75 1.06 4.40 -4.90
CA CYS A 75 1.38 3.02 -5.28
C CYS A 75 2.27 2.93 -6.51
N LYS A 76 2.13 3.85 -7.46
CA LYS A 76 2.96 3.84 -8.66
C LYS A 76 4.45 3.96 -8.38
N LYS A 77 4.82 4.58 -7.27
CA LYS A 77 6.22 4.74 -6.89
C LYS A 77 6.89 3.42 -6.53
N TYR A 78 6.11 2.46 -6.09
CA TYR A 78 6.61 1.19 -5.56
C TYR A 78 6.10 -0.01 -6.35
N GLU A 79 5.30 0.23 -7.39
CA GLU A 79 4.64 -0.84 -8.15
C GLU A 79 5.65 -1.75 -8.82
N VAL A 80 5.40 -3.06 -8.67
CA VAL A 80 6.19 -4.07 -9.37
C VAL A 80 5.71 -4.13 -10.81
N LYS A 81 6.63 -3.89 -11.74
CA LYS A 81 6.32 -4.03 -13.15
C LYS A 81 6.31 -5.51 -13.51
N VAL A 82 5.16 -5.99 -13.90
CA VAL A 82 5.04 -7.34 -14.44
C VAL A 82 5.28 -7.25 -15.94
N GLU A 83 6.36 -7.89 -16.39
CA GLU A 83 6.60 -8.03 -17.82
C GLU A 83 5.78 -9.22 -18.31
N GLU A 84 4.89 -8.95 -19.22
CA GLU A 84 4.15 -9.99 -19.91
C GLU A 84 4.88 -10.41 -21.18
#